data_d7724e42b81a0dbef60e483447ebea5f
#
_entry.id   d7724e42b81a0dbef60e483447ebea5f
#
_cell.length_a   1.000
_cell.length_b   1.000
_cell.length_c   1.000
_cell.angle_alpha   90.00
_cell.angle_beta   90.00
_cell.angle_gamma   90.00
#
_symmetry.space_group_name_H-M   'P 1'
#
loop_
_entity.id
_entity.type
_entity.pdbx_description
1 polymer ?
#
loop_
_entity_poly.entity_id
_entity_poly.type
_entity_poly.pdbx_seq_one_letter_code
_entity_poly.pdbx_strand_id
1 'polypeptide(L)'
;PGPYVCAEWEMGGLPWWLLKKKDIALRTLDPYYMERVGIFMKEVGKQLAPLQVNKGGNIIMVQVENEYGSYGIDKPYVSAVRDLVRESGFTDVPLFQCDWSSNFTNNALDDLIWTVNFGTGANIDQQFKKLKELRPETPLMCSEFWSGWFDHWGRKHETRPAKDMVQGIKDMLDR
;
A
#
# COMPACT_ATOMS: atom_id res chain seq x y z
N PRO A 1 -3.58 -3.96 -1.92
CA PRO A 1 -2.13 -4.07 -1.77
C PRO A 1 -1.64 -5.47 -2.12
N GLY A 2 -0.34 -5.56 -2.38
CA GLY A 2 0.35 -6.82 -2.57
C GLY A 2 1.63 -6.70 -3.39
N PRO A 3 2.50 -7.74 -3.34
CA PRO A 3 2.35 -9.05 -2.67
C PRO A 3 2.39 -9.00 -1.14
N TYR A 4 3.11 -8.02 -0.56
CA TYR A 4 3.08 -7.74 0.86
C TYR A 4 1.87 -6.86 1.17
N VAL A 5 0.98 -7.33 2.05
CA VAL A 5 -0.31 -6.67 2.33
C VAL A 5 -0.27 -5.91 3.66
N CYS A 6 0.60 -6.28 4.58
CA CYS A 6 0.62 -5.87 5.97
C CYS A 6 -0.65 -6.35 6.72
N ALA A 7 -1.67 -5.53 6.86
CA ALA A 7 -3.01 -5.84 7.38
C ALA A 7 -3.01 -6.65 8.69
N GLU A 8 -1.98 -6.46 9.52
CA GLU A 8 -1.75 -7.19 10.77
C GLU A 8 -1.69 -8.71 10.60
N TRP A 9 -1.45 -9.18 9.40
CA TRP A 9 -1.21 -10.59 9.12
C TRP A 9 0.24 -10.98 9.41
N GLU A 10 0.43 -12.21 9.83
CA GLU A 10 1.76 -12.77 10.02
C GLU A 10 2.59 -12.63 8.74
N MET A 11 3.81 -12.14 8.85
CA MET A 11 4.69 -11.81 7.73
C MET A 11 4.05 -10.87 6.67
N GLY A 12 3.05 -10.08 7.06
CA GLY A 12 2.34 -9.19 6.13
C GLY A 12 1.57 -9.93 5.03
N GLY A 13 1.16 -11.15 5.30
CA GLY A 13 0.44 -12.01 4.35
C GLY A 13 1.34 -12.84 3.44
N LEU A 14 2.66 -12.70 3.53
CA LEU A 14 3.57 -13.58 2.80
C LEU A 14 3.56 -14.98 3.41
N PRO A 15 3.47 -16.05 2.61
CA PRO A 15 3.36 -17.40 3.14
C PRO A 15 4.66 -17.89 3.77
N TRP A 16 4.57 -18.43 4.97
CA TRP A 16 5.68 -18.92 5.78
C TRP A 16 6.61 -19.92 5.06
N TRP A 17 6.08 -20.71 4.13
CA TRP A 17 6.87 -21.71 3.39
C TRP A 17 7.97 -21.09 2.51
N LEU A 18 7.91 -19.79 2.19
CA LEU A 18 8.99 -19.07 1.53
C LEU A 18 10.29 -19.19 2.34
N LEU A 19 10.21 -19.17 3.67
CA LEU A 19 11.37 -19.27 4.57
C LEU A 19 12.05 -20.65 4.55
N LYS A 20 11.47 -21.66 3.90
CA LYS A 20 12.14 -22.95 3.68
C LYS A 20 13.32 -22.84 2.71
N LYS A 21 13.30 -21.84 1.84
CA LYS A 21 14.45 -21.56 0.98
C LYS A 21 15.49 -20.81 1.78
N LYS A 22 16.69 -21.42 1.93
CA LYS A 22 17.84 -20.75 2.57
C LYS A 22 18.17 -19.48 1.82
N ASP A 23 18.56 -18.47 2.55
CA ASP A 23 19.05 -17.20 2.05
C ASP A 23 18.05 -16.43 1.17
N ILE A 24 16.75 -16.70 1.31
CA ILE A 24 15.71 -15.93 0.64
C ILE A 24 15.71 -14.50 1.16
N ALA A 25 15.68 -13.54 0.24
CA ALA A 25 15.49 -12.13 0.55
C ALA A 25 14.08 -11.71 0.14
N LEU A 26 13.18 -11.59 1.13
CA LEU A 26 11.80 -11.17 0.91
C LEU A 26 11.73 -9.68 0.56
N ARG A 27 10.72 -9.31 -0.23
CA ARG A 27 10.48 -7.93 -0.70
C ARG A 27 11.73 -7.33 -1.39
N THR A 28 12.37 -8.14 -2.22
CA THR A 28 13.51 -7.77 -3.07
C THR A 28 13.40 -8.43 -4.43
N LEU A 29 14.37 -8.18 -5.31
CA LEU A 29 14.51 -8.88 -6.60
C LEU A 29 15.10 -10.29 -6.47
N ASP A 30 15.04 -10.95 -5.31
CA ASP A 30 15.42 -12.37 -5.18
C ASP A 30 14.67 -13.19 -6.23
N PRO A 31 15.36 -13.96 -7.10
CA PRO A 31 14.71 -14.62 -8.23
C PRO A 31 13.64 -15.63 -7.84
N TYR A 32 13.83 -16.33 -6.72
CA TYR A 32 12.83 -17.29 -6.24
C TYR A 32 11.62 -16.56 -5.65
N TYR A 33 11.86 -15.51 -4.86
CA TYR A 33 10.77 -14.68 -4.35
C TYR A 33 9.93 -14.10 -5.48
N MET A 34 10.56 -13.47 -6.46
CA MET A 34 9.86 -12.85 -7.61
C MET A 34 9.11 -13.87 -8.47
N GLU A 35 9.67 -15.08 -8.65
CA GLU A 35 8.94 -16.16 -9.33
C GLU A 35 7.64 -16.50 -8.59
N ARG A 36 7.69 -16.66 -7.26
CA ARG A 36 6.49 -16.95 -6.45
C ARG A 36 5.49 -15.80 -6.46
N VAL A 37 5.96 -14.57 -6.38
CA VAL A 37 5.12 -13.38 -6.53
C VAL A 37 4.42 -13.37 -7.89
N GLY A 38 5.14 -13.63 -8.97
CA GLY A 38 4.55 -13.68 -10.32
C GLY A 38 3.45 -14.73 -10.46
N ILE A 39 3.66 -15.94 -9.92
CA ILE A 39 2.63 -17.00 -9.89
C ILE A 39 1.40 -16.53 -9.12
N PHE A 40 1.60 -15.99 -7.92
CA PHE A 40 0.51 -15.50 -7.07
C PHE A 40 -0.27 -14.37 -7.75
N MET A 41 0.43 -13.34 -8.25
CA MET A 41 -0.21 -12.20 -8.90
C MET A 41 -1.00 -12.61 -10.14
N LYS A 42 -0.52 -13.59 -10.90
CA LYS A 42 -1.26 -14.14 -12.04
C LYS A 42 -2.57 -14.80 -11.62
N GLU A 43 -2.59 -15.56 -10.53
CA GLU A 43 -3.82 -16.17 -10.02
C GLU A 43 -4.78 -15.11 -9.45
N VAL A 44 -4.27 -14.11 -8.73
CA VAL A 44 -5.07 -12.94 -8.27
C VAL A 44 -5.69 -12.22 -9.48
N GLY A 45 -4.89 -11.98 -10.52
CA GLY A 45 -5.36 -11.33 -11.75
C GLY A 45 -6.49 -12.10 -12.44
N LYS A 46 -6.40 -13.42 -12.53
CA LYS A 46 -7.49 -14.25 -13.09
C LYS A 46 -8.83 -14.03 -12.37
N GLN A 47 -8.79 -13.88 -11.04
CA GLN A 47 -9.99 -13.72 -10.22
C GLN A 47 -10.50 -12.27 -10.20
N LEU A 48 -9.61 -11.29 -10.12
CA LEU A 48 -9.98 -9.93 -9.80
C LEU A 48 -9.89 -8.96 -11.00
N ALA A 49 -9.00 -9.18 -11.98
CA ALA A 49 -8.89 -8.26 -13.11
C ALA A 49 -10.18 -8.11 -13.95
N PRO A 50 -11.06 -9.13 -14.07
CA PRO A 50 -12.37 -8.95 -14.70
C PRO A 50 -13.32 -8.02 -13.93
N LEU A 51 -13.05 -7.75 -12.65
CA LEU A 51 -13.88 -6.91 -11.77
C LEU A 51 -13.49 -5.43 -11.78
N GLN A 52 -12.62 -5.01 -12.69
CA GLN A 52 -12.29 -3.60 -12.87
C GLN A 52 -13.52 -2.81 -13.34
N VAL A 53 -13.63 -1.55 -12.93
CA VAL A 53 -14.79 -0.71 -13.20
C VAL A 53 -15.09 -0.59 -14.70
N ASN A 54 -14.08 -0.55 -15.54
CA ASN A 54 -14.20 -0.49 -17.00
C ASN A 54 -14.75 -1.80 -17.62
N LYS A 55 -14.79 -2.88 -16.83
CA LYS A 55 -15.34 -4.19 -17.20
C LYS A 55 -16.66 -4.49 -16.50
N GLY A 56 -17.26 -3.48 -15.87
CA GLY A 56 -18.54 -3.61 -15.15
C GLY A 56 -18.41 -4.07 -13.70
N GLY A 57 -17.20 -4.19 -13.16
CA GLY A 57 -16.95 -4.49 -11.75
C GLY A 57 -16.81 -3.22 -10.88
N ASN A 58 -16.32 -3.39 -9.66
CA ASN A 58 -16.25 -2.32 -8.67
C ASN A 58 -14.80 -1.92 -8.29
N ILE A 59 -13.78 -2.54 -8.91
CA ILE A 59 -12.38 -2.20 -8.64
C ILE A 59 -12.04 -0.93 -9.41
N ILE A 60 -11.74 0.14 -8.69
CA ILE A 60 -11.43 1.47 -9.24
C ILE A 60 -9.93 1.78 -9.25
N MET A 61 -9.16 1.16 -8.38
CA MET A 61 -7.72 1.35 -8.23
C MET A 61 -7.07 0.08 -7.67
N VAL A 62 -5.78 -0.12 -7.94
CA VAL A 62 -5.00 -1.22 -7.36
C VAL A 62 -3.69 -0.68 -6.77
N GLN A 63 -3.40 -1.09 -5.54
CA GLN A 63 -2.19 -0.71 -4.83
C GLN A 63 -1.02 -1.62 -5.20
N VAL A 64 0.12 -1.02 -5.46
CA VAL A 64 1.40 -1.70 -5.68
C VAL A 64 2.16 -1.76 -4.37
N GLU A 65 2.44 -2.96 -3.87
CA GLU A 65 3.12 -3.19 -2.59
C GLU A 65 2.33 -2.60 -1.40
N ASN A 66 2.95 -2.41 -0.26
CA ASN A 66 2.40 -1.67 0.87
C ASN A 66 3.51 -1.01 1.67
N GLU A 67 3.47 0.32 1.77
CA GLU A 67 4.40 1.13 2.58
C GLU A 67 5.87 0.70 2.43
N TYR A 68 6.28 0.40 1.20
CA TYR A 68 7.62 -0.14 0.96
C TYR A 68 8.73 0.84 1.36
N GLY A 69 8.50 2.14 1.32
CA GLY A 69 9.45 3.16 1.78
C GLY A 69 9.75 3.09 3.28
N SER A 70 8.87 2.48 4.07
CA SER A 70 9.09 2.17 5.49
C SER A 70 9.94 0.91 5.69
N TYR A 71 10.08 0.08 4.66
CA TYR A 71 10.85 -1.17 4.67
C TYR A 71 12.19 -1.05 3.98
N GLY A 72 12.24 -0.40 2.81
CA GLY A 72 13.44 -0.33 1.99
C GLY A 72 13.43 0.78 0.95
N ILE A 73 14.49 0.82 0.15
CA ILE A 73 14.72 1.84 -0.88
C ILE A 73 14.94 1.22 -2.27
N ASP A 74 14.60 -0.06 -2.46
CA ASP A 74 14.80 -0.78 -3.72
C ASP A 74 13.71 -0.42 -4.74
N LYS A 75 13.86 0.73 -5.41
CA LYS A 75 12.95 1.18 -6.48
C LYS A 75 12.84 0.19 -7.65
N PRO A 76 13.90 -0.50 -8.11
CA PRO A 76 13.79 -1.59 -9.06
C PRO A 76 12.84 -2.72 -8.65
N TYR A 77 12.85 -3.13 -7.38
CA TYR A 77 11.90 -4.12 -6.87
C TYR A 77 10.45 -3.64 -6.98
N VAL A 78 10.17 -2.41 -6.51
CA VAL A 78 8.80 -1.85 -6.59
C VAL A 78 8.34 -1.72 -8.04
N SER A 79 9.26 -1.36 -8.96
CA SER A 79 8.96 -1.32 -10.41
C SER A 79 8.59 -2.69 -10.95
N ALA A 80 9.33 -3.74 -10.55
CA ALA A 80 9.02 -5.11 -10.95
C ALA A 80 7.66 -5.58 -10.42
N VAL A 81 7.31 -5.24 -9.18
CA VAL A 81 5.97 -5.54 -8.62
C VAL A 81 4.88 -4.82 -9.41
N ARG A 82 5.05 -3.51 -9.72
CA ARG A 82 4.11 -2.77 -10.56
C ARG A 82 3.89 -3.46 -11.91
N ASP A 83 4.96 -3.92 -12.55
CA ASP A 83 4.90 -4.58 -13.86
C ASP A 83 4.13 -5.90 -13.75
N LEU A 84 4.39 -6.70 -12.73
CA LEU A 84 3.63 -7.93 -12.46
C LEU A 84 2.14 -7.67 -12.22
N VAL A 85 1.79 -6.57 -11.53
CA VAL A 85 0.37 -6.17 -11.36
C VAL A 85 -0.27 -5.90 -12.71
N ARG A 86 0.39 -5.14 -13.59
CA ARG A 86 -0.09 -4.86 -14.96
C ARG A 86 -0.19 -6.15 -15.80
N GLU A 87 0.83 -6.98 -15.79
CA GLU A 87 0.88 -8.26 -16.51
C GLU A 87 -0.21 -9.23 -16.04
N SER A 88 -0.65 -9.10 -14.79
CA SER A 88 -1.75 -9.89 -14.23
C SER A 88 -3.14 -9.42 -14.68
N GLY A 89 -3.22 -8.36 -15.51
CA GLY A 89 -4.45 -7.90 -16.13
C GLY A 89 -5.09 -6.67 -15.50
N PHE A 90 -4.43 -6.01 -14.54
CA PHE A 90 -4.89 -4.73 -13.97
C PHE A 90 -4.38 -3.55 -14.82
N THR A 91 -4.89 -3.46 -16.05
CA THR A 91 -4.47 -2.47 -17.05
C THR A 91 -5.46 -1.30 -17.21
N ASP A 92 -6.70 -1.47 -16.78
CA ASP A 92 -7.80 -0.56 -17.07
C ASP A 92 -8.15 0.37 -15.91
N VAL A 93 -7.44 0.26 -14.79
CA VAL A 93 -7.58 1.11 -13.62
C VAL A 93 -6.23 1.71 -13.22
N PRO A 94 -6.21 2.89 -12.59
CA PRO A 94 -4.98 3.46 -12.05
C PRO A 94 -4.34 2.54 -11.01
N LEU A 95 -3.00 2.50 -11.03
CA LEU A 95 -2.24 1.92 -9.94
C LEU A 95 -1.77 3.02 -8.99
N PHE A 96 -1.61 2.71 -7.72
CA PHE A 96 -1.15 3.67 -6.72
C PHE A 96 -0.16 3.05 -5.73
N GLN A 97 0.63 3.91 -5.11
CA GLN A 97 1.47 3.61 -3.96
C GLN A 97 1.03 4.44 -2.77
N CYS A 98 1.27 3.92 -1.59
CA CYS A 98 1.09 4.66 -0.35
C CYS A 98 2.32 4.53 0.56
N ASP A 99 2.50 5.51 1.41
CA ASP A 99 3.46 5.45 2.51
C ASP A 99 3.18 6.57 3.53
N TRP A 100 3.95 6.57 4.63
CA TRP A 100 4.06 7.71 5.51
C TRP A 100 4.77 8.85 4.78
N SER A 101 4.33 10.08 5.02
CA SER A 101 4.90 11.24 4.32
C SER A 101 6.41 11.43 4.52
N SER A 102 7.01 10.86 5.56
CA SER A 102 8.46 10.85 5.78
C SER A 102 9.24 9.94 4.81
N ASN A 103 8.57 8.99 4.16
CA ASN A 103 9.20 7.94 3.37
C ASN A 103 8.92 8.04 1.87
N PHE A 104 8.21 9.08 1.43
CA PHE A 104 7.80 9.27 0.04
C PHE A 104 8.94 9.20 -0.97
N THR A 105 10.10 9.72 -0.61
CA THR A 105 11.24 9.81 -1.55
C THR A 105 12.03 8.51 -1.68
N ASN A 106 11.75 7.50 -0.84
CA ASN A 106 12.58 6.31 -0.80
C ASN A 106 12.47 5.46 -2.08
N ASN A 107 11.27 5.32 -2.64
CA ASN A 107 11.05 4.47 -3.83
C ASN A 107 9.86 4.90 -4.70
N ALA A 108 9.48 6.16 -4.67
CA ALA A 108 8.33 6.67 -5.44
C ALA A 108 8.49 6.41 -6.95
N LEU A 109 7.49 5.74 -7.56
CA LEU A 109 7.39 5.58 -9.00
C LEU A 109 6.60 6.74 -9.61
N ASP A 110 7.09 7.27 -10.73
CA ASP A 110 6.54 8.50 -11.31
C ASP A 110 5.21 8.29 -12.05
N ASP A 111 4.97 7.07 -12.48
CA ASP A 111 3.77 6.67 -13.22
C ASP A 111 2.63 6.16 -12.34
N LEU A 112 2.78 6.21 -11.01
CA LEU A 112 1.77 5.81 -10.05
C LEU A 112 1.15 7.01 -9.34
N ILE A 113 -0.13 6.91 -9.02
CA ILE A 113 -0.78 7.83 -8.09
C ILE A 113 -0.15 7.64 -6.71
N TRP A 114 0.13 8.75 -6.03
CA TRP A 114 0.61 8.72 -4.65
C TRP A 114 -0.49 9.07 -3.68
N THR A 115 -0.53 8.33 -2.59
CA THR A 115 -1.44 8.52 -1.46
C THR A 115 -0.63 8.54 -0.17
N VAL A 116 -1.19 9.12 0.87
CA VAL A 116 -0.54 9.22 2.18
C VAL A 116 -1.32 8.44 3.22
N ASN A 117 -0.61 7.79 4.15
CA ASN A 117 -1.18 7.08 5.29
C ASN A 117 -0.94 7.88 6.58
N PHE A 118 -1.98 8.04 7.39
CA PHE A 118 -1.89 8.67 8.71
C PHE A 118 -3.10 8.30 9.58
N GLY A 119 -2.99 8.56 10.88
CA GLY A 119 -4.07 8.27 11.83
C GLY A 119 -4.78 9.50 12.36
N THR A 120 -5.75 9.28 13.24
CA THR A 120 -6.46 10.31 13.99
C THR A 120 -5.47 11.20 14.77
N GLY A 121 -5.72 12.51 14.78
CA GLY A 121 -4.85 13.49 15.41
C GLY A 121 -3.65 13.94 14.57
N ALA A 122 -3.47 13.39 13.36
CA ALA A 122 -2.47 13.92 12.45
C ALA A 122 -2.80 15.34 11.98
N ASN A 123 -1.78 16.13 11.70
CA ASN A 123 -1.95 17.41 11.03
C ASN A 123 -2.21 17.18 9.53
N ILE A 124 -3.46 17.14 9.13
CA ILE A 124 -3.91 16.80 7.78
C ILE A 124 -3.36 17.77 6.74
N ASP A 125 -3.35 19.07 7.03
CA ASP A 125 -2.77 20.07 6.13
C ASP A 125 -1.30 19.79 5.84
N GLN A 126 -0.55 19.43 6.87
CA GLN A 126 0.86 19.09 6.71
C GLN A 126 1.06 17.80 5.90
N GLN A 127 0.22 16.78 6.11
CA GLN A 127 0.30 15.53 5.37
C GLN A 127 0.00 15.76 3.88
N PHE A 128 -1.08 16.46 3.57
CA PHE A 128 -1.43 16.76 2.18
C PHE A 128 -0.47 17.75 1.52
N LYS A 129 0.07 18.71 2.27
CA LYS A 129 1.14 19.58 1.76
C LYS A 129 2.36 18.76 1.30
N LYS A 130 2.83 17.84 2.12
CA LYS A 130 3.96 16.95 1.74
C LYS A 130 3.63 16.08 0.54
N LEU A 131 2.40 15.59 0.43
CA LEU A 131 1.96 14.84 -0.75
C LEU A 131 2.02 15.70 -2.01
N LYS A 132 1.57 16.94 -1.94
CA LYS A 132 1.64 17.91 -3.06
C LYS A 132 3.07 18.37 -3.39
N GLU A 133 3.94 18.43 -2.40
CA GLU A 133 5.37 18.70 -2.65
C GLU A 133 6.02 17.57 -3.45
N LEU A 134 5.62 16.31 -3.18
CA LEU A 134 6.08 15.16 -3.96
C LEU A 134 5.45 15.09 -5.35
N ARG A 135 4.15 15.30 -5.43
CA ARG A 135 3.33 15.16 -6.64
C ARG A 135 2.27 16.27 -6.71
N PRO A 136 2.58 17.42 -7.31
CA PRO A 136 1.66 18.56 -7.35
C PRO A 136 0.28 18.22 -7.93
N GLU A 137 0.24 17.36 -8.95
CA GLU A 137 -0.98 17.00 -9.68
C GLU A 137 -1.72 15.78 -9.09
N THR A 138 -1.17 15.12 -8.03
CA THR A 138 -1.84 13.96 -7.44
C THR A 138 -3.13 14.38 -6.73
N PRO A 139 -4.20 13.55 -6.76
CA PRO A 139 -5.37 13.80 -5.94
C PRO A 139 -5.01 13.72 -4.46
N LEU A 140 -5.71 14.49 -3.63
CA LEU A 140 -5.57 14.37 -2.18
C LEU A 140 -6.28 13.09 -1.72
N MET A 141 -5.51 12.09 -1.32
CA MET A 141 -6.04 10.81 -0.89
C MET A 141 -5.24 10.26 0.28
N CYS A 142 -5.95 9.93 1.35
CA CYS A 142 -5.45 9.08 2.43
C CYS A 142 -5.94 7.66 2.17
N SER A 143 -5.05 6.72 1.89
CA SER A 143 -5.41 5.33 1.60
C SER A 143 -5.59 4.48 2.85
N GLU A 144 -4.94 4.87 3.95
CA GLU A 144 -5.15 4.27 5.25
C GLU A 144 -5.31 5.38 6.30
N PHE A 145 -6.50 5.45 6.91
CA PHE A 145 -6.78 6.36 7.99
C PHE A 145 -7.03 5.57 9.28
N TRP A 146 -6.05 5.60 10.21
CA TRP A 146 -6.08 4.78 11.40
C TRP A 146 -6.88 5.42 12.52
N SER A 147 -7.93 4.73 12.97
CA SER A 147 -8.76 5.15 14.10
C SER A 147 -8.24 4.70 15.46
N GLY A 148 -7.14 3.98 15.52
CA GLY A 148 -6.53 3.42 16.72
C GLY A 148 -5.12 2.93 16.47
N TRP A 149 -4.68 2.02 17.33
CA TRP A 149 -3.40 1.35 17.21
C TRP A 149 -3.52 -0.08 17.73
N PHE A 150 -2.49 -0.87 17.53
CA PHE A 150 -2.44 -2.27 17.96
C PHE A 150 -2.45 -2.40 19.47
N ASP A 151 -3.10 -3.45 19.96
CA ASP A 151 -2.87 -3.95 21.29
C ASP A 151 -1.56 -4.72 21.34
N HIS A 152 -0.89 -4.66 22.49
CA HIS A 152 0.32 -5.40 22.75
C HIS A 152 0.17 -6.24 24.01
N TRP A 153 0.74 -7.44 24.00
CA TRP A 153 0.78 -8.30 25.18
C TRP A 153 1.34 -7.57 26.41
N GLY A 154 0.64 -7.65 27.53
CA GLY A 154 1.07 -7.04 28.78
C GLY A 154 0.94 -5.52 28.85
N ARG A 155 0.33 -4.85 27.85
CA ARG A 155 0.05 -3.42 27.86
C ARG A 155 -1.44 -3.13 27.99
N LYS A 156 -1.77 -1.90 28.35
CA LYS A 156 -3.16 -1.42 28.37
C LYS A 156 -3.72 -1.41 26.95
N HIS A 157 -4.96 -1.85 26.82
CA HIS A 157 -5.73 -1.78 25.58
C HIS A 157 -5.73 -0.35 24.98
N GLU A 158 -5.40 -0.23 23.70
CA GLU A 158 -5.41 1.04 22.96
C GLU A 158 -6.84 1.43 22.61
N THR A 159 -7.19 2.67 22.95
CA THR A 159 -8.51 3.23 22.63
C THR A 159 -8.40 4.63 22.07
N ARG A 160 -9.29 4.98 21.17
CA ARG A 160 -9.43 6.33 20.61
C ARG A 160 -10.89 6.78 20.70
N PRO A 161 -11.16 8.03 21.05
CA PRO A 161 -12.52 8.55 21.01
C PRO A 161 -13.09 8.56 19.59
N ALA A 162 -14.31 8.08 19.41
CA ALA A 162 -14.96 8.08 18.10
C ALA A 162 -15.05 9.48 17.45
N LYS A 163 -15.17 10.52 18.28
CA LYS A 163 -15.17 11.92 17.82
C LYS A 163 -13.91 12.30 17.04
N ASP A 164 -12.75 11.74 17.39
CA ASP A 164 -11.47 12.05 16.74
C ASP A 164 -11.44 11.46 15.32
N MET A 165 -12.04 10.28 15.14
CA MET A 165 -12.24 9.67 13.82
C MET A 165 -13.16 10.53 12.94
N VAL A 166 -14.32 10.91 13.48
CA VAL A 166 -15.28 11.76 12.76
C VAL A 166 -14.67 13.12 12.41
N GLN A 167 -13.93 13.74 13.34
CA GLN A 167 -13.27 15.01 13.07
C GLN A 167 -12.23 14.88 11.97
N GLY A 168 -11.37 13.86 12.03
CA GLY A 168 -10.36 13.65 11.00
C GLY A 168 -10.96 13.42 9.60
N ILE A 169 -12.07 12.67 9.49
CA ILE A 169 -12.77 12.52 8.21
C ILE A 169 -13.32 13.87 7.70
N LYS A 170 -13.94 14.66 8.57
CA LYS A 170 -14.41 16.01 8.20
C LYS A 170 -13.26 16.89 7.72
N ASP A 171 -12.17 16.91 8.50
CA ASP A 171 -11.01 17.71 8.13
C ASP A 171 -10.38 17.30 6.79
N MET A 172 -10.43 16.04 6.43
CA MET A 172 -10.01 15.57 5.09
C MET A 172 -10.97 16.01 3.99
N LEU A 173 -12.29 15.96 4.24
CA LEU A 173 -13.31 16.34 3.25
C LEU A 173 -13.37 17.84 2.97
N ASP A 174 -12.89 18.65 3.90
CA ASP A 174 -12.87 20.11 3.79
C ASP A 174 -11.68 20.64 2.96
N ARG A 175 -10.82 19.77 2.43
CA ARG A 175 -9.65 20.10 1.62
C ARG A 175 -9.80 19.68 0.17
#